data_a00e91f013a54735d3ed0d37fdb627a4
#
_entry.id   a00e91f013a54735d3ed0d37fdb627a4
#
_cell.length_a   1.000
_cell.length_b   1.000
_cell.length_c   1.000
_cell.angle_alpha   90.00
_cell.angle_beta   90.00
_cell.angle_gamma   90.00
#
_symmetry.space_group_name_H-M   'P 1'
#
loop_
_entity.id
_entity.type
_entity.pdbx_description
1 polymer ?
#
loop_
_entity_poly.entity_id
_entity_poly.type
_entity_poly.pdbx_seq_one_letter_code
_entity_poly.pdbx_strand_id
1 'polypeptide(L)' 'MSEKAIVHKVPEKAKRQSIETLKVREETMEYLRQNGFKTIDDIVKRQNDIPSEFRGNIYAYLMFGMEG' A
#
# COMPACT_ATOMS: atom_id res chain seq x y z
N MET A 1 -17.50 -5.63 0.42
CA MET A 1 -17.35 -4.49 0.93
C MET A 1 -16.22 -4.35 1.85
N SER A 2 -15.81 -5.32 2.37
CA SER A 2 -14.88 -5.29 3.41
C SER A 2 -13.49 -4.88 3.04
N GLU A 3 -13.03 -5.22 1.87
CA GLU A 3 -11.68 -4.86 1.49
C GLU A 3 -11.44 -3.37 1.48
N LYS A 4 -12.42 -2.64 0.97
CA LYS A 4 -12.28 -1.20 0.93
C LYS A 4 -12.27 -0.61 2.31
N ALA A 5 -13.00 -1.22 3.22
CA ALA A 5 -13.03 -0.73 4.58
C ALA A 5 -11.67 -0.82 5.23
N ILE A 6 -10.90 -1.83 4.89
CA ILE A 6 -9.57 -1.97 5.45
C ILE A 6 -8.69 -0.80 5.05
N VAL A 7 -8.70 -0.48 3.77
CA VAL A 7 -7.87 0.60 3.27
C VAL A 7 -8.31 1.95 3.81
N HIS A 8 -9.60 2.10 4.04
CA HIS A 8 -10.13 3.35 4.56
C HIS A 8 -9.65 3.67 5.96
N LYS A 9 -9.08 2.68 6.65
CA LYS A 9 -8.59 2.93 7.99
C LYS A 9 -7.19 3.53 8.02
N VAL A 10 -6.59 3.72 6.87
CA VAL A 10 -5.27 4.34 6.81
C VAL A 10 -5.40 5.81 7.21
N PRO A 11 -4.62 6.26 8.20
CA PRO A 11 -4.71 7.65 8.65
C PRO A 11 -4.24 8.62 7.58
N GLU A 12 -4.76 9.83 7.65
CA GLU A 12 -4.37 10.86 6.70
C GLU A 12 -2.88 11.12 6.72
N LYS A 13 -2.29 11.08 7.90
CA LYS A 13 -0.86 11.27 8.02
C LYS A 13 -0.09 10.25 7.21
N ALA A 14 -0.50 9.01 7.32
CA ALA A 14 0.18 7.93 6.61
C ALA A 14 0.01 8.08 5.11
N LYS A 15 -1.13 8.56 4.67
CA LYS A 15 -1.38 8.71 3.25
C LYS A 15 -0.42 9.67 2.58
N ARG A 16 0.09 10.63 3.32
CA ARG A 16 0.99 11.63 2.76
C ARG A 16 2.42 11.16 2.66
N GLN A 17 2.71 10.04 3.29
CA GLN A 17 4.08 9.55 3.30
C GLN A 17 4.42 8.87 1.98
N SER A 18 5.72 8.88 1.68
CA SER A 18 6.22 8.25 0.48
C SER A 18 6.08 6.73 0.59
N ILE A 19 5.91 6.06 -0.54
CA ILE A 19 5.90 4.60 -0.54
C ILE A 19 7.21 4.04 -0.03
N GLU A 20 8.27 4.85 -0.07
CA GLU A 20 9.58 4.38 0.40
C GLU A 20 9.59 4.12 1.90
N THR A 21 8.59 4.62 2.63
CA THR A 21 8.50 4.33 4.06
C THR A 21 7.89 2.97 4.32
N LEU A 22 7.33 2.32 3.31
CA LEU A 22 6.75 1.00 3.48
C LEU A 22 7.82 -0.04 3.66
N LYS A 23 7.56 -1.00 4.54
CA LYS A 23 8.47 -2.12 4.74
C LYS A 23 7.88 -3.37 4.13
N VAL A 24 7.68 -3.30 2.84
CA VAL A 24 7.14 -4.41 2.09
C VAL A 24 8.25 -5.11 1.33
N ARG A 25 7.93 -6.22 0.71
CA ARG A 25 8.92 -6.98 -0.04
C ARG A 25 9.48 -6.14 -1.17
N GLU A 26 10.69 -6.47 -1.54
CA GLU A 26 11.36 -5.72 -2.59
C GLU A 26 10.59 -5.75 -3.91
N GLU A 27 10.05 -6.90 -4.25
CA GLU A 27 9.29 -7.01 -5.49
C GLU A 27 8.03 -6.17 -5.46
N THR A 28 7.41 -6.05 -4.29
CA THR A 28 6.24 -5.19 -4.14
C THR A 28 6.62 -3.74 -4.35
N MET A 29 7.72 -3.34 -3.72
CA MET A 29 8.19 -1.96 -3.85
C MET A 29 8.56 -1.65 -5.30
N GLU A 30 9.18 -2.59 -5.98
CA GLU A 30 9.55 -2.39 -7.36
C GLU A 30 8.34 -2.21 -8.25
N TYR A 31 7.31 -3.01 -7.99
CA TYR A 31 6.07 -2.87 -8.75
C TYR A 31 5.52 -1.46 -8.58
N LEU A 32 5.51 -0.97 -7.35
CA LEU A 32 4.97 0.35 -7.08
C LEU A 32 5.76 1.44 -7.78
N ARG A 33 7.08 1.32 -7.75
CA ARG A 33 7.92 2.32 -8.41
C ARG A 33 7.72 2.32 -9.91
N GLN A 34 7.64 1.15 -10.50
CA GLN A 34 7.51 1.03 -11.94
C GLN A 34 6.17 1.51 -12.44
N ASN A 35 5.17 1.51 -11.59
CA ASN A 35 3.84 1.92 -11.99
C ASN A 35 3.48 3.33 -11.54
N GLY A 36 4.48 4.08 -11.10
CA GLY A 36 4.28 5.49 -10.82
C GLY A 36 3.65 5.82 -9.50
N PHE A 37 3.63 4.88 -8.57
CA PHE A 37 3.14 5.13 -7.23
C PHE A 37 4.20 5.91 -6.47
N LYS A 38 3.80 6.98 -5.82
CA LYS A 38 4.74 7.81 -5.09
C LYS A 38 4.41 7.92 -3.62
N THR A 39 3.13 7.96 -3.29
CA THR A 39 2.71 8.09 -1.90
C THR A 39 1.75 6.97 -1.56
N ILE A 40 1.52 6.81 -0.26
CA ILE A 40 0.57 5.81 0.19
C ILE A 40 -0.83 6.17 -0.28
N ASP A 41 -1.11 7.45 -0.43
CA ASP A 41 -2.40 7.88 -0.95
C ASP A 41 -2.62 7.34 -2.36
N ASP A 42 -1.56 7.27 -3.15
CA ASP A 42 -1.67 6.70 -4.49
C ASP A 42 -2.10 5.24 -4.43
N ILE A 43 -1.59 4.53 -3.44
CA ILE A 43 -1.97 3.13 -3.26
C ILE A 43 -3.45 3.03 -2.94
N VAL A 44 -3.93 3.88 -2.05
CA VAL A 44 -5.33 3.87 -1.68
C VAL A 44 -6.22 4.18 -2.89
N LYS A 45 -5.84 5.17 -3.66
CA LYS A 45 -6.65 5.57 -4.80
C LYS A 45 -6.61 4.57 -5.95
N ARG A 46 -5.48 3.91 -6.11
CA ARG A 46 -5.29 2.98 -7.23
C ARG A 46 -5.23 1.53 -6.77
N GLN A 47 -5.83 1.24 -5.63
CA GLN A 47 -5.73 -0.11 -5.07
C GLN A 47 -6.26 -1.19 -6.01
N ASN A 48 -7.24 -0.87 -6.82
CA ASN A 48 -7.80 -1.86 -7.71
C ASN A 48 -6.86 -2.23 -8.86
N ASP A 49 -5.86 -1.41 -9.11
CA ASP A 49 -4.88 -1.68 -10.16
C ASP A 49 -3.76 -2.59 -9.67
N ILE A 50 -3.65 -2.75 -8.37
CA ILE A 50 -2.56 -3.52 -7.79
C ILE A 50 -2.95 -4.99 -7.69
N PRO A 51 -2.12 -5.91 -8.21
CA PRO A 51 -2.41 -7.34 -8.08
C PRO A 51 -2.59 -7.75 -6.63
N SER A 52 -3.46 -8.70 -6.39
CA SER A 52 -3.80 -9.06 -5.02
C SER A 52 -2.61 -9.55 -4.20
N GLU A 53 -1.63 -10.17 -4.82
CA GLU A 53 -0.47 -10.64 -4.08
C GLU A 53 0.33 -9.48 -3.50
N PHE A 54 0.49 -8.40 -4.27
CA PHE A 54 1.18 -7.23 -3.76
C PHE A 54 0.28 -6.45 -2.81
N ARG A 55 -0.99 -6.40 -3.12
CA ARG A 55 -1.94 -5.67 -2.31
C ARG A 55 -2.02 -6.27 -0.90
N GLY A 56 -1.98 -7.58 -0.82
CA GLY A 56 -2.00 -8.24 0.48
C GLY A 56 -0.80 -7.88 1.33
N ASN A 57 0.38 -7.83 0.71
CA ASN A 57 1.60 -7.47 1.41
C ASN A 57 1.53 -6.04 1.94
N ILE A 58 1.02 -5.13 1.11
CA ILE A 58 0.90 -3.73 1.49
C ILE A 58 -0.11 -3.57 2.63
N TYR A 59 -1.24 -4.25 2.52
CA TYR A 59 -2.26 -4.15 3.56
C TYR A 59 -1.77 -4.69 4.89
N ALA A 60 -1.02 -5.79 4.84
CA ALA A 60 -0.49 -6.36 6.07
C ALA A 60 0.39 -5.35 6.78
N TYR A 61 1.21 -4.64 6.04
CA TYR A 61 2.06 -3.64 6.65
C TYR A 61 1.24 -2.47 7.19
N LEU A 62 0.32 -1.97 6.38
CA LEU A 62 -0.46 -0.80 6.77
C LEU A 62 -1.36 -1.05 7.96
N MET A 63 -1.94 -2.24 8.03
CA MET A 63 -2.90 -2.53 9.08
C MET A 63 -2.27 -3.08 10.34
N PHE A 64 -1.18 -3.82 10.20
CA PHE A 64 -0.60 -4.50 11.35
C PHE A 64 0.84 -4.08 11.64
N GLY A 65 1.40 -3.23 10.80
CA GLY A 65 2.78 -2.83 10.98
C GLY A 65 3.76 -3.95 10.74
N MET A 66 3.35 -4.98 10.02
CA MET A 66 4.20 -6.14 9.80
C MET A 66 5.01 -5.97 8.54
N GLU A 67 6.25 -6.42 8.62
CA GLU A 67 7.11 -6.37 7.46
C GLU A 67 6.88 -7.61 6.63
N GLY A 68 6.88 -7.40 5.35
CA GLY A 68 6.65 -8.46 4.43
C GLY A 68 7.63 -9.56 4.47
#